data_aff2be0cac6970d7d63cd30d84ad62ea
#
_entry.id   aff2be0cac6970d7d63cd30d84ad62ea
#
_cell.length_a   1.000
_cell.length_b   1.000
_cell.length_c   1.000
_cell.angle_alpha   90.00
_cell.angle_beta   90.00
_cell.angle_gamma   90.00
#
_symmetry.space_group_name_H-M   'P 1'
#
loop_
_entity.id
_entity.type
_entity.pdbx_description
1 polymer ?
#
loop_
_entity_poly.entity_id
_entity_poly.type
_entity_poly.pdbx_seq_one_letter_code
_entity_poly.pdbx_strand_id
1 'polypeptide(L)'
;MAKLSIEYGKTKKDGSRAVMIRLVSRKTQKHIPTQVTLAKNEYREYSDGRIKVLNNNKYFDIEDFLSNIQTKVNEVLRNNYGLTLTAEQILNHIFKPTKNEIRKKNFFTFAEDWIEASSIKDKANYRSALNSLKKFCNSTYLPFGDMNVQLLIGFSNSLKDTKRAQSCYLAAIRHIYNQAALQFNTDDDIVLSPYLFVRFKVPKQKPAGQRALSIEQLREFFRYEPKTRIEEMVKDLALLSLCLMGTNAIDLFSATKYDGRVFAYERTKTKDARDDHAHIEIAVDERIKPLFGKYRCKDGSKVFRFGKYAGYESFYQSVSVALRRIREYLGWETLQFYQFRHSMATIARNELGIDKATVDEMLNHVGSNRIADIYIKKDYKQINIANKKVVDYIFENIIS
;
A
#
# COMPACT_ATOMS: atom_id res chain seq x y z
N MET A 1 43.40 -5.23 17.75
CA MET A 1 42.99 -4.03 18.49
C MET A 1 42.48 -2.99 17.52
N ALA A 2 41.42 -2.30 17.85
CA ALA A 2 40.96 -1.14 17.10
C ALA A 2 41.89 0.05 17.38
N LYS A 3 42.23 0.83 16.33
CA LYS A 3 43.09 2.03 16.44
C LYS A 3 42.35 3.21 15.85
N LEU A 4 42.41 4.36 16.53
CA LEU A 4 41.94 5.64 16.07
C LEU A 4 43.09 6.57 15.74
N SER A 5 42.96 7.36 14.71
CA SER A 5 43.91 8.42 14.35
C SER A 5 43.17 9.57 13.65
N ILE A 6 43.71 10.79 13.85
CA ILE A 6 43.24 11.96 13.10
C ILE A 6 43.75 11.84 11.67
N GLU A 7 42.88 12.11 10.71
CA GLU A 7 43.18 12.17 9.29
C GLU A 7 42.64 13.45 8.67
N TYR A 8 43.44 14.08 7.84
CA TYR A 8 43.10 15.33 7.16
C TYR A 8 42.77 15.04 5.71
N GLY A 9 41.60 15.45 5.28
CA GLY A 9 41.17 15.32 3.89
C GLY A 9 42.05 16.05 2.89
N LYS A 10 41.80 15.83 1.60
CA LYS A 10 42.52 16.55 0.55
C LYS A 10 42.25 18.05 0.66
N THR A 11 43.22 18.89 0.32
CA THR A 11 43.08 20.33 0.26
C THR A 11 42.02 20.68 -0.83
N LYS A 12 41.00 21.43 -0.48
CA LYS A 12 40.02 21.95 -1.40
C LYS A 12 40.54 23.15 -2.20
N LYS A 13 39.82 23.59 -3.22
CA LYS A 13 40.21 24.73 -4.06
C LYS A 13 40.40 26.04 -3.26
N ASP A 14 39.66 26.22 -2.17
CA ASP A 14 39.73 27.35 -1.26
C ASP A 14 40.86 27.20 -0.21
N GLY A 15 41.64 26.15 -0.29
CA GLY A 15 42.71 25.84 0.66
C GLY A 15 42.25 25.21 1.97
N SER A 16 40.95 24.95 2.14
CA SER A 16 40.45 24.31 3.36
C SER A 16 40.64 22.79 3.35
N ARG A 17 40.65 22.19 4.56
CA ARG A 17 40.71 20.73 4.75
C ARG A 17 39.70 20.27 5.79
N ALA A 18 38.96 19.22 5.46
CA ALA A 18 38.08 18.54 6.42
C ALA A 18 38.93 17.64 7.35
N VAL A 19 38.54 17.57 8.62
CA VAL A 19 39.17 16.68 9.61
C VAL A 19 38.26 15.47 9.82
N MET A 20 38.85 14.29 9.85
CA MET A 20 38.19 13.02 10.05
C MET A 20 38.94 12.19 11.10
N ILE A 21 38.21 11.31 11.78
CA ILE A 21 38.83 10.27 12.60
C ILE A 21 38.82 8.98 11.79
N ARG A 22 39.98 8.40 11.59
CA ARG A 22 40.18 7.10 10.96
C ARG A 22 40.12 6.00 12.02
N LEU A 23 39.15 5.11 11.90
CA LEU A 23 39.03 3.89 12.69
C LEU A 23 39.57 2.72 11.88
N VAL A 24 40.54 2.00 12.40
CA VAL A 24 41.06 0.77 11.80
C VAL A 24 40.83 -0.40 12.76
N SER A 25 40.19 -1.46 12.26
CA SER A 25 40.01 -2.71 12.99
C SER A 25 39.94 -3.88 12.01
N ARG A 26 40.63 -5.01 12.30
CA ARG A 26 40.63 -6.24 11.49
C ARG A 26 40.95 -6.02 10.00
N LYS A 27 41.97 -5.25 9.68
CA LYS A 27 42.35 -4.88 8.30
C LYS A 27 41.27 -4.09 7.54
N THR A 28 40.21 -3.67 8.22
CA THR A 28 39.17 -2.76 7.68
C THR A 28 39.39 -1.37 8.23
N GLN A 29 39.01 -0.36 7.45
CA GLN A 29 39.06 1.04 7.88
C GLN A 29 37.81 1.78 7.51
N LYS A 30 37.42 2.73 8.35
CA LYS A 30 36.32 3.66 8.13
C LYS A 30 36.71 5.04 8.63
N HIS A 31 36.12 6.08 8.02
CA HIS A 31 36.36 7.47 8.38
C HIS A 31 35.11 8.05 9.03
N ILE A 32 35.28 8.76 10.11
CA ILE A 32 34.23 9.44 10.89
C ILE A 32 34.44 10.95 10.70
N PRO A 33 33.54 11.68 10.06
CA PRO A 33 33.67 13.11 9.91
C PRO A 33 33.52 13.81 11.27
N THR A 34 34.46 14.70 11.62
CA THR A 34 34.38 15.49 12.85
C THR A 34 33.49 16.72 12.73
N GLN A 35 33.01 17.05 11.53
CA GLN A 35 32.37 18.32 11.16
C GLN A 35 33.30 19.55 11.26
N VAL A 36 34.54 19.38 11.67
CA VAL A 36 35.53 20.43 11.71
C VAL A 36 36.20 20.56 10.33
N THR A 37 36.27 21.81 9.84
CA THR A 37 37.02 22.17 8.62
C THR A 37 38.04 23.24 9.00
N LEU A 38 39.29 23.02 8.63
CA LEU A 38 40.40 23.97 8.84
C LEU A 38 40.52 24.86 7.60
N ALA A 39 40.51 26.17 7.78
CA ALA A 39 40.84 27.13 6.73
C ALA A 39 42.36 27.15 6.49
N LYS A 40 42.78 27.66 5.35
CA LYS A 40 44.21 27.68 4.94
C LYS A 40 45.15 28.32 5.97
N ASN A 41 44.68 29.28 6.75
CA ASN A 41 45.46 29.99 7.79
C ASN A 41 45.36 29.30 9.17
N GLU A 42 44.58 28.25 9.31
CA GLU A 42 44.35 27.56 10.59
C GLU A 42 45.21 26.28 10.77
N TYR A 43 46.01 25.95 9.78
CA TYR A 43 46.93 24.82 9.87
C TYR A 43 48.24 25.12 9.15
N ARG A 44 49.29 24.35 9.55
CA ARG A 44 50.59 24.31 8.88
C ARG A 44 50.89 22.87 8.49
N GLU A 45 51.17 22.67 7.21
CA GLU A 45 51.64 21.39 6.67
C GLU A 45 53.19 21.41 6.60
N TYR A 46 53.78 20.37 7.12
CA TYR A 46 55.23 20.18 7.07
C TYR A 46 55.62 19.34 5.86
N SER A 47 56.92 19.38 5.49
CA SER A 47 57.44 18.65 4.32
C SER A 47 57.28 17.13 4.44
N ASP A 48 57.14 16.60 5.64
CA ASP A 48 56.88 15.18 5.93
C ASP A 48 55.38 14.81 5.94
N GLY A 49 54.50 15.74 5.56
CA GLY A 49 53.06 15.53 5.49
C GLY A 49 52.31 15.66 6.82
N ARG A 50 53.03 15.96 7.92
CA ARG A 50 52.39 16.22 9.21
C ARG A 50 51.67 17.55 9.15
N ILE A 51 50.50 17.63 9.80
CA ILE A 51 49.69 18.83 9.92
C ILE A 51 49.66 19.27 11.38
N LYS A 52 49.98 20.54 11.62
CA LYS A 52 49.80 21.21 12.91
C LYS A 52 48.59 22.15 12.81
N VAL A 53 47.58 21.94 13.66
CA VAL A 53 46.45 22.85 13.80
C VAL A 53 46.93 24.07 14.56
N LEU A 54 46.67 25.27 14.05
CA LEU A 54 47.06 26.55 14.62
C LEU A 54 45.92 27.20 15.39
N ASN A 55 44.65 26.91 15.05
CA ASN A 55 43.47 27.40 15.75
C ASN A 55 43.22 26.51 16.98
N ASN A 56 43.48 27.07 18.18
CA ASN A 56 43.37 26.34 19.42
C ASN A 56 41.96 25.80 19.69
N ASN A 57 40.91 26.57 19.38
CA ASN A 57 39.55 26.11 19.58
C ASN A 57 39.22 24.88 18.73
N LYS A 58 39.56 24.92 17.43
CA LYS A 58 39.39 23.78 16.55
C LYS A 58 40.27 22.58 16.92
N TYR A 59 41.46 22.83 17.47
CA TYR A 59 42.28 21.78 18.01
C TYR A 59 41.58 21.05 19.17
N PHE A 60 41.06 21.80 20.14
CA PHE A 60 40.30 21.22 21.25
C PHE A 60 39.04 20.49 20.78
N ASP A 61 38.30 21.05 19.83
CA ASP A 61 37.12 20.38 19.26
C ASP A 61 37.46 19.03 18.64
N ILE A 62 38.60 18.92 17.95
CA ILE A 62 39.07 17.68 17.32
C ILE A 62 39.49 16.66 18.38
N GLU A 63 40.26 17.10 19.40
CA GLU A 63 40.72 16.22 20.49
C GLU A 63 39.56 15.73 21.35
N ASP A 64 38.61 16.59 21.65
CA ASP A 64 37.40 16.23 22.42
C ASP A 64 36.56 15.22 21.65
N PHE A 65 36.36 15.45 20.33
CA PHE A 65 35.68 14.49 19.48
C PHE A 65 36.39 13.13 19.41
N LEU A 66 37.72 13.13 19.26
CA LEU A 66 38.53 11.92 19.25
C LEU A 66 38.41 11.15 20.58
N SER A 67 38.52 11.85 21.71
CA SER A 67 38.39 11.28 23.05
C SER A 67 36.98 10.64 23.25
N ASN A 68 35.94 11.33 22.81
CA ASN A 68 34.57 10.84 22.88
C ASN A 68 34.41 9.54 22.05
N ILE A 69 34.91 9.53 20.81
CA ILE A 69 34.85 8.33 19.95
C ILE A 69 35.70 7.20 20.56
N GLN A 70 36.89 7.50 21.14
CA GLN A 70 37.72 6.49 21.79
C GLN A 70 36.99 5.83 22.97
N THR A 71 36.28 6.63 23.78
CA THR A 71 35.47 6.13 24.90
C THR A 71 34.38 5.18 24.41
N LYS A 72 33.65 5.56 23.38
CA LYS A 72 32.58 4.72 22.75
C LYS A 72 33.18 3.44 22.13
N VAL A 73 34.29 3.53 21.42
CA VAL A 73 35.00 2.34 20.88
C VAL A 73 35.38 1.36 21.99
N ASN A 74 35.94 1.88 23.08
CA ASN A 74 36.37 1.06 24.22
C ASN A 74 35.17 0.39 24.90
N GLU A 75 34.05 1.09 25.03
CA GLU A 75 32.79 0.55 25.54
C GLU A 75 32.23 -0.59 24.64
N VAL A 76 32.17 -0.38 23.31
CA VAL A 76 31.78 -1.41 22.36
C VAL A 76 32.65 -2.65 22.44
N LEU A 77 33.99 -2.47 22.48
CA LEU A 77 34.94 -3.59 22.59
C LEU A 77 34.82 -4.32 23.93
N ARG A 78 34.55 -3.62 25.01
CA ARG A 78 34.35 -4.20 26.34
C ARG A 78 33.06 -5.01 26.42
N ASN A 79 31.94 -4.47 25.86
CA ASN A 79 30.63 -5.13 25.85
C ASN A 79 30.60 -6.35 24.89
N ASN A 80 31.54 -6.43 23.94
CA ASN A 80 31.67 -7.51 22.99
C ASN A 80 32.97 -8.27 23.19
N TYR A 81 33.41 -8.45 24.45
CA TYR A 81 34.64 -9.15 24.79
C TYR A 81 34.68 -10.57 24.19
N GLY A 82 35.76 -10.91 23.54
CA GLY A 82 35.92 -12.19 22.82
C GLY A 82 35.50 -12.16 21.36
N LEU A 83 34.75 -11.14 20.92
CA LEU A 83 34.40 -10.95 19.52
C LEU A 83 35.41 -10.06 18.82
N THR A 84 35.72 -10.40 17.59
CA THR A 84 36.60 -9.58 16.74
C THR A 84 35.78 -8.79 15.76
N LEU A 85 35.49 -7.52 16.08
CA LEU A 85 34.67 -6.64 15.27
C LEU A 85 35.47 -5.91 14.18
N THR A 86 34.89 -5.76 12.98
CA THR A 86 35.41 -4.88 11.93
C THR A 86 35.17 -3.42 12.28
N ALA A 87 35.85 -2.47 11.60
CA ALA A 87 35.59 -1.04 11.79
C ALA A 87 34.13 -0.65 11.55
N GLU A 88 33.50 -1.26 10.56
CA GLU A 88 32.07 -1.03 10.25
C GLU A 88 31.13 -1.51 11.36
N GLN A 89 31.39 -2.69 11.90
CA GLN A 89 30.60 -3.23 13.02
C GLN A 89 30.74 -2.35 14.28
N ILE A 90 31.95 -1.88 14.57
CA ILE A 90 32.20 -0.95 15.69
C ILE A 90 31.41 0.35 15.49
N LEU A 91 31.44 0.95 14.29
CA LEU A 91 30.67 2.17 13.99
C LEU A 91 29.17 1.95 14.10
N ASN A 92 28.68 0.83 13.62
CA ASN A 92 27.27 0.50 13.74
C ASN A 92 26.81 0.41 15.21
N HIS A 93 27.66 -0.09 16.10
CA HIS A 93 27.39 -0.07 17.54
C HIS A 93 27.45 1.34 18.15
N ILE A 94 28.44 2.17 17.76
CA ILE A 94 28.62 3.53 18.30
C ILE A 94 27.50 4.47 17.88
N PHE A 95 27.07 4.39 16.62
CA PHE A 95 26.07 5.28 16.05
C PHE A 95 24.65 4.68 16.01
N LYS A 96 24.47 3.47 16.57
CA LYS A 96 23.13 2.92 16.77
C LYS A 96 22.37 3.81 17.76
N PRO A 97 21.20 4.34 17.37
CA PRO A 97 20.44 5.17 18.28
C PRO A 97 20.04 4.38 19.54
N THR A 98 20.15 5.01 20.70
CA THR A 98 19.76 4.42 21.97
C THR A 98 18.25 4.13 22.01
N LYS A 99 17.81 3.23 22.90
CA LYS A 99 16.37 2.98 23.15
C LYS A 99 15.60 4.25 23.39
N ASN A 100 16.16 5.17 24.18
CA ASN A 100 15.53 6.44 24.51
C ASN A 100 15.41 7.37 23.30
N GLU A 101 16.43 7.42 22.44
CA GLU A 101 16.40 8.21 21.21
C GLU A 101 15.36 7.65 20.24
N ILE A 102 15.28 6.33 20.07
CA ILE A 102 14.24 5.71 19.24
C ILE A 102 12.85 5.98 19.79
N ARG A 103 12.65 5.84 21.11
CA ARG A 103 11.36 6.11 21.76
C ARG A 103 10.91 7.56 21.62
N LYS A 104 11.84 8.51 21.52
CA LYS A 104 11.57 9.93 21.27
C LYS A 104 11.34 10.25 19.80
N LYS A 105 11.66 9.36 18.84
CA LYS A 105 11.38 9.62 17.42
C LYS A 105 9.90 9.79 17.17
N ASN A 106 9.57 10.73 16.28
CA ASN A 106 8.19 11.00 15.89
C ASN A 106 7.64 9.89 15.00
N PHE A 107 6.58 9.22 15.46
CA PHE A 107 5.86 8.19 14.71
C PHE A 107 5.32 8.72 13.38
N PHE A 108 4.81 9.97 13.34
CA PHE A 108 4.23 10.53 12.13
C PHE A 108 5.28 10.73 11.04
N THR A 109 6.44 11.29 11.39
CA THR A 109 7.55 11.46 10.43
C THR A 109 8.01 10.12 9.89
N PHE A 110 8.25 9.14 10.78
CA PHE A 110 8.60 7.79 10.35
C PHE A 110 7.56 7.19 9.40
N ALA A 111 6.28 7.36 9.72
CA ALA A 111 5.18 6.81 8.93
C ALA A 111 5.08 7.44 7.54
N GLU A 112 5.29 8.75 7.43
CA GLU A 112 5.32 9.47 6.16
C GLU A 112 6.48 9.00 5.28
N ASP A 113 7.70 8.95 5.84
CA ASP A 113 8.90 8.47 5.15
C ASP A 113 8.72 7.02 4.68
N TRP A 114 8.17 6.16 5.55
CA TRP A 114 7.92 4.77 5.20
C TRP A 114 6.87 4.61 4.10
N ILE A 115 5.77 5.37 4.14
CA ILE A 115 4.75 5.35 3.09
C ILE A 115 5.34 5.75 1.75
N GLU A 116 6.17 6.80 1.71
CA GLU A 116 6.80 7.24 0.45
C GLU A 116 7.76 6.20 -0.10
N ALA A 117 8.61 5.62 0.73
CA ALA A 117 9.61 4.63 0.33
C ALA A 117 8.99 3.25 -0.02
N SER A 118 7.81 2.92 0.51
CA SER A 118 7.19 1.61 0.33
C SER A 118 6.54 1.43 -1.03
N SER A 119 6.42 0.17 -1.48
CA SER A 119 5.70 -0.23 -2.70
C SER A 119 4.21 -0.53 -2.47
N ILE A 120 3.63 -0.12 -1.33
CA ILE A 120 2.21 -0.35 -1.03
C ILE A 120 1.31 0.35 -2.05
N LYS A 121 0.27 -0.35 -2.51
CA LYS A 121 -0.64 0.17 -3.54
C LYS A 121 -1.61 1.24 -3.01
N ASP A 122 -2.09 1.10 -1.78
CA ASP A 122 -3.12 1.99 -1.20
C ASP A 122 -2.53 3.03 -0.25
N LYS A 123 -1.52 3.80 -0.72
CA LYS A 123 -0.90 4.88 0.06
C LYS A 123 -1.93 5.89 0.60
N ALA A 124 -3.01 6.14 -0.15
CA ALA A 124 -4.06 7.08 0.24
C ALA A 124 -4.76 6.67 1.54
N ASN A 125 -5.03 5.37 1.74
CA ASN A 125 -5.64 4.86 2.96
C ASN A 125 -4.71 5.03 4.18
N TYR A 126 -3.40 4.79 4.01
CA TYR A 126 -2.41 5.01 5.07
C TYR A 126 -2.29 6.49 5.44
N ARG A 127 -2.25 7.39 4.45
CA ARG A 127 -2.25 8.85 4.71
C ARG A 127 -3.53 9.30 5.43
N SER A 128 -4.69 8.77 5.04
CA SER A 128 -5.96 9.06 5.70
C SER A 128 -5.96 8.61 7.16
N ALA A 129 -5.40 7.42 7.45
CA ALA A 129 -5.25 6.91 8.81
C ALA A 129 -4.33 7.81 9.65
N LEU A 130 -3.18 8.25 9.10
CA LEU A 130 -2.26 9.17 9.79
C LEU A 130 -2.91 10.53 10.06
N ASN A 131 -3.59 11.10 9.08
CA ASN A 131 -4.29 12.38 9.25
C ASN A 131 -5.39 12.29 10.32
N SER A 132 -6.11 11.17 10.36
CA SER A 132 -7.10 10.91 11.38
C SER A 132 -6.47 10.80 12.79
N LEU A 133 -5.33 10.11 12.90
CA LEU A 133 -4.60 9.98 14.17
C LEU A 133 -3.99 11.33 14.61
N LYS A 134 -3.40 12.11 13.67
CA LYS A 134 -2.92 13.48 13.95
C LYS A 134 -4.04 14.38 14.51
N LYS A 135 -5.21 14.31 13.87
CA LYS A 135 -6.39 15.06 14.33
C LYS A 135 -6.84 14.62 15.72
N PHE A 136 -6.86 13.32 16.00
CA PHE A 136 -7.21 12.78 17.32
C PHE A 136 -6.21 13.23 18.40
N CYS A 137 -4.90 13.15 18.12
CA CYS A 137 -3.85 13.62 19.03
C CYS A 137 -3.75 15.14 19.14
N ASN A 138 -4.41 15.88 18.26
CA ASN A 138 -4.24 17.33 18.07
C ASN A 138 -2.77 17.73 18.00
N SER A 139 -1.94 16.95 17.31
CA SER A 139 -0.49 17.13 17.25
C SER A 139 0.09 16.52 15.96
N THR A 140 1.18 17.11 15.49
CA THR A 140 2.02 16.57 14.42
C THR A 140 3.22 15.79 14.98
N TYR A 141 3.32 15.67 16.29
CA TYR A 141 4.37 14.93 16.98
C TYR A 141 3.76 13.91 17.94
N LEU A 142 4.11 12.67 17.73
CA LEU A 142 3.75 11.53 18.58
C LEU A 142 5.00 10.65 18.75
N PRO A 143 5.69 10.70 19.89
CA PRO A 143 6.84 9.83 20.09
C PRO A 143 6.42 8.36 20.15
N PHE A 144 7.28 7.46 19.65
CA PHE A 144 7.02 6.02 19.74
C PHE A 144 6.78 5.53 21.17
N GLY A 145 7.40 6.20 22.15
CA GLY A 145 7.19 5.89 23.57
C GLY A 145 5.75 6.07 24.06
N ASP A 146 5.00 6.96 23.39
CA ASP A 146 3.61 7.28 23.74
C ASP A 146 2.60 6.42 22.97
N MET A 147 3.07 5.62 22.00
CA MET A 147 2.26 4.62 21.30
C MET A 147 1.94 3.47 22.26
N ASN A 148 0.84 3.58 22.98
CA ASN A 148 0.41 2.60 23.98
C ASN A 148 -1.04 2.15 23.76
N VAL A 149 -1.47 1.16 24.54
CA VAL A 149 -2.81 0.57 24.43
C VAL A 149 -3.91 1.61 24.69
N GLN A 150 -3.70 2.54 25.65
CA GLN A 150 -4.69 3.55 26.01
C GLN A 150 -4.91 4.55 24.85
N LEU A 151 -3.84 4.99 24.21
CA LEU A 151 -3.93 5.82 23.00
C LEU A 151 -4.76 5.12 21.92
N LEU A 152 -4.48 3.83 21.67
CA LEU A 152 -5.17 3.05 20.64
C LEU A 152 -6.66 2.83 20.99
N ILE A 153 -6.99 2.62 22.25
CA ILE A 153 -8.38 2.53 22.71
C ILE A 153 -9.09 3.87 22.49
N GLY A 154 -8.49 4.99 22.91
CA GLY A 154 -9.04 6.33 22.70
C GLY A 154 -9.27 6.63 21.22
N PHE A 155 -8.28 6.38 20.39
CA PHE A 155 -8.41 6.55 18.95
C PHE A 155 -9.47 5.64 18.32
N SER A 156 -9.52 4.37 18.73
CA SER A 156 -10.58 3.44 18.32
C SER A 156 -11.98 3.96 18.64
N ASN A 157 -12.15 4.48 19.86
CA ASN A 157 -13.43 5.02 20.32
C ASN A 157 -13.85 6.29 19.56
N SER A 158 -12.90 7.13 19.16
CA SER A 158 -13.18 8.31 18.32
C SER A 158 -13.69 7.95 16.91
N LEU A 159 -13.47 6.71 16.48
CA LEU A 159 -13.85 6.20 15.17
C LEU A 159 -15.08 5.26 15.20
N LYS A 160 -15.71 5.04 16.36
CA LYS A 160 -16.78 4.04 16.55
C LYS A 160 -17.99 4.21 15.62
N ASP A 161 -18.30 5.46 15.25
CA ASP A 161 -19.45 5.78 14.39
C ASP A 161 -19.12 5.72 12.89
N THR A 162 -17.87 5.44 12.55
CA THR A 162 -17.44 5.29 11.17
C THR A 162 -17.51 3.83 10.73
N LYS A 163 -18.28 3.54 9.66
CA LYS A 163 -18.56 2.14 9.21
C LYS A 163 -17.31 1.31 8.94
N ARG A 164 -16.23 1.91 8.48
CA ARG A 164 -15.01 1.21 8.04
C ARG A 164 -13.72 1.79 8.61
N ALA A 165 -13.67 3.08 8.89
CA ALA A 165 -12.44 3.76 9.28
C ALA A 165 -11.82 3.14 10.55
N GLN A 166 -12.62 2.76 11.53
CA GLN A 166 -12.15 2.14 12.78
C GLN A 166 -11.26 0.93 12.50
N SER A 167 -11.70 -0.04 11.69
CA SER A 167 -10.90 -1.23 11.39
C SER A 167 -9.74 -0.93 10.44
N CYS A 168 -9.96 -0.15 9.37
CA CYS A 168 -8.97 0.10 8.35
C CYS A 168 -7.84 1.00 8.84
N TYR A 169 -8.15 2.08 9.57
CA TYR A 169 -7.14 3.01 10.05
C TYR A 169 -6.27 2.37 11.13
N LEU A 170 -6.88 1.66 12.08
CA LEU A 170 -6.11 0.94 13.09
C LEU A 170 -5.26 -0.18 12.50
N ALA A 171 -5.74 -0.86 11.44
CA ALA A 171 -4.92 -1.84 10.72
C ALA A 171 -3.73 -1.19 10.00
N ALA A 172 -3.92 -0.01 9.40
CA ALA A 172 -2.84 0.76 8.79
C ALA A 172 -1.79 1.21 9.84
N ILE A 173 -2.24 1.76 10.96
CA ILE A 173 -1.36 2.16 12.08
C ILE A 173 -0.58 0.96 12.63
N ARG A 174 -1.26 -0.19 12.81
CA ARG A 174 -0.60 -1.43 13.22
C ARG A 174 0.49 -1.84 12.23
N HIS A 175 0.21 -1.79 10.94
CA HIS A 175 1.19 -2.17 9.92
C HIS A 175 2.42 -1.27 10.00
N ILE A 176 2.25 0.05 10.04
CA ILE A 176 3.36 1.01 10.15
C ILE A 176 4.17 0.77 11.44
N TYR A 177 3.49 0.61 12.58
CA TYR A 177 4.16 0.33 13.85
C TYR A 177 4.97 -0.97 13.81
N ASN A 178 4.44 -2.02 13.20
CA ASN A 178 5.16 -3.29 13.03
C ASN A 178 6.37 -3.12 12.13
N GLN A 179 6.31 -2.29 11.07
CA GLN A 179 7.47 -1.98 10.23
C GLN A 179 8.54 -1.21 11.02
N ALA A 180 8.14 -0.27 11.87
CA ALA A 180 9.05 0.40 12.78
C ALA A 180 9.70 -0.59 13.78
N ALA A 181 8.91 -1.50 14.33
CA ALA A 181 9.44 -2.54 15.22
C ALA A 181 10.44 -3.46 14.51
N LEU A 182 10.19 -3.85 13.25
CA LEU A 182 11.15 -4.62 12.45
C LEU A 182 12.44 -3.84 12.17
N GLN A 183 12.36 -2.51 12.01
CA GLN A 183 13.54 -1.68 11.74
C GLN A 183 14.36 -1.39 13.00
N PHE A 184 13.72 -1.19 14.15
CA PHE A 184 14.38 -0.70 15.37
C PHE A 184 14.69 -1.80 16.39
N ASN A 185 13.96 -2.92 16.37
CA ASN A 185 14.26 -4.06 17.23
C ASN A 185 15.32 -4.97 16.59
N THR A 186 16.04 -5.69 17.44
CA THR A 186 16.89 -6.83 17.07
C THR A 186 16.50 -8.02 17.95
N ASP A 187 17.05 -9.19 17.67
CA ASP A 187 16.78 -10.40 18.47
C ASP A 187 17.14 -10.21 19.94
N ASP A 188 18.23 -9.46 20.19
CA ASP A 188 18.74 -9.21 21.54
C ASP A 188 18.25 -7.90 22.18
N ASP A 189 17.61 -7.01 21.40
CA ASP A 189 17.27 -5.67 21.86
C ASP A 189 15.90 -5.21 21.38
N ILE A 190 14.91 -5.32 22.27
CA ILE A 190 13.53 -4.88 22.01
C ILE A 190 13.36 -3.43 22.48
N VAL A 191 13.19 -2.50 21.54
CA VAL A 191 12.95 -1.08 21.77
C VAL A 191 11.48 -0.73 21.69
N LEU A 192 10.79 -1.22 20.68
CA LEU A 192 9.36 -1.07 20.46
C LEU A 192 8.67 -2.39 20.77
N SER A 193 7.66 -2.33 21.64
CA SER A 193 6.96 -3.54 22.08
C SER A 193 6.29 -4.27 20.91
N PRO A 194 6.64 -5.53 20.61
CA PRO A 194 5.95 -6.32 19.60
C PRO A 194 4.53 -6.72 20.06
N TYR A 195 4.24 -6.57 21.34
CA TYR A 195 2.97 -6.98 21.96
C TYR A 195 1.90 -5.89 21.97
N LEU A 196 2.19 -4.67 21.49
CA LEU A 196 1.23 -3.57 21.52
C LEU A 196 -0.10 -3.96 20.86
N PHE A 197 -0.04 -4.51 19.64
CA PHE A 197 -1.22 -4.95 18.87
C PHE A 197 -1.66 -6.40 19.15
N VAL A 198 -0.96 -7.12 20.00
CA VAL A 198 -1.45 -8.36 20.62
C VAL A 198 -2.39 -8.02 21.77
N ARG A 199 -2.03 -7.03 22.60
CA ARG A 199 -2.84 -6.53 23.71
C ARG A 199 -4.01 -5.66 23.24
N PHE A 200 -3.82 -4.85 22.18
CA PHE A 200 -4.89 -4.11 21.51
C PHE A 200 -5.31 -4.84 20.23
N LYS A 201 -6.48 -5.46 20.26
CA LYS A 201 -7.05 -6.11 19.08
C LYS A 201 -7.77 -5.08 18.21
N VAL A 202 -7.33 -4.94 16.97
CA VAL A 202 -8.02 -4.10 15.97
C VAL A 202 -9.45 -4.60 15.81
N PRO A 203 -10.48 -3.75 15.97
CA PRO A 203 -11.87 -4.14 15.78
C PRO A 203 -12.12 -4.71 14.38
N LYS A 204 -12.87 -5.81 14.32
CA LYS A 204 -13.27 -6.37 13.03
C LYS A 204 -14.29 -5.44 12.36
N GLN A 205 -14.17 -5.31 11.06
CA GLN A 205 -15.18 -4.59 10.28
C GLN A 205 -16.52 -5.34 10.40
N LYS A 206 -17.58 -4.60 10.74
CA LYS A 206 -18.93 -5.16 10.68
C LYS A 206 -19.24 -5.57 9.23
N PRO A 207 -19.85 -6.74 9.00
CA PRO A 207 -20.28 -7.11 7.67
C PRO A 207 -21.11 -6.00 7.06
N ALA A 208 -20.85 -5.65 5.84
CA ALA A 208 -21.74 -4.76 5.12
C ALA A 208 -23.06 -5.50 4.91
N GLY A 209 -24.18 -4.83 5.12
CA GLY A 209 -25.49 -5.38 4.82
C GLY A 209 -25.59 -5.85 3.37
N GLN A 210 -26.67 -6.54 3.03
CA GLN A 210 -26.95 -6.99 1.67
C GLN A 210 -26.86 -5.81 0.69
N ARG A 211 -26.06 -5.98 -0.36
CA ARG A 211 -25.78 -4.91 -1.33
C ARG A 211 -26.36 -5.21 -2.71
N ALA A 212 -26.87 -6.41 -2.93
CA ALA A 212 -27.51 -6.75 -4.20
C ALA A 212 -28.78 -5.92 -4.36
N LEU A 213 -29.03 -5.45 -5.57
CA LEU A 213 -30.30 -4.90 -5.98
C LEU A 213 -31.31 -6.05 -6.11
N SER A 214 -32.57 -5.84 -5.74
CA SER A 214 -33.63 -6.80 -5.99
C SER A 214 -33.92 -6.90 -7.49
N ILE A 215 -34.66 -7.94 -7.91
CA ILE A 215 -35.06 -8.09 -9.30
C ILE A 215 -35.93 -6.91 -9.74
N GLU A 216 -36.83 -6.44 -8.87
CA GLU A 216 -37.68 -5.27 -9.12
C GLU A 216 -36.82 -4.01 -9.32
N GLN A 217 -35.83 -3.78 -8.47
CA GLN A 217 -34.90 -2.65 -8.61
C GLN A 217 -34.10 -2.75 -9.91
N LEU A 218 -33.63 -3.94 -10.30
CA LEU A 218 -32.96 -4.12 -11.59
C LEU A 218 -33.90 -3.79 -12.77
N ARG A 219 -35.15 -4.25 -12.73
CA ARG A 219 -36.16 -3.90 -13.74
C ARG A 219 -36.38 -2.39 -13.82
N GLU A 220 -36.55 -1.73 -12.68
CA GLU A 220 -36.70 -0.28 -12.59
C GLU A 220 -35.50 0.45 -13.18
N PHE A 221 -34.29 0.02 -12.82
CA PHE A 221 -33.06 0.59 -13.34
C PHE A 221 -32.95 0.45 -14.87
N PHE A 222 -33.28 -0.71 -15.43
CA PHE A 222 -33.24 -0.90 -16.89
C PHE A 222 -34.43 -0.29 -17.65
N ARG A 223 -35.53 0.00 -16.97
CA ARG A 223 -36.65 0.79 -17.54
C ARG A 223 -36.41 2.30 -17.52
N TYR A 224 -35.48 2.75 -16.65
CA TYR A 224 -35.14 4.16 -16.60
C TYR A 224 -34.64 4.65 -17.97
N GLU A 225 -35.24 5.76 -18.47
CA GLU A 225 -34.79 6.40 -19.71
C GLU A 225 -33.65 7.39 -19.43
N PRO A 226 -32.45 7.14 -19.99
CA PRO A 226 -31.29 8.01 -19.76
C PRO A 226 -31.51 9.42 -20.30
N LYS A 227 -31.24 10.43 -19.49
CA LYS A 227 -31.34 11.85 -19.87
C LYS A 227 -30.03 12.36 -20.47
N THR A 228 -28.95 11.64 -20.30
CA THR A 228 -27.60 12.02 -20.78
C THR A 228 -26.88 10.80 -21.36
N ARG A 229 -25.91 11.05 -22.26
CA ARG A 229 -25.04 10.00 -22.81
C ARG A 229 -24.24 9.25 -21.70
N ILE A 230 -23.95 9.91 -20.59
CA ILE A 230 -23.22 9.28 -19.47
C ILE A 230 -24.16 8.31 -18.73
N GLU A 231 -25.40 8.65 -18.54
CA GLU A 231 -26.43 7.76 -17.94
C GLU A 231 -26.70 6.54 -18.84
N GLU A 232 -26.76 6.75 -20.16
CA GLU A 232 -26.86 5.66 -21.14
C GLU A 232 -25.65 4.72 -21.04
N MET A 233 -24.46 5.29 -21.04
CA MET A 233 -23.22 4.53 -20.87
C MET A 233 -23.22 3.73 -19.55
N VAL A 234 -23.72 4.29 -18.47
CA VAL A 234 -23.77 3.61 -17.16
C VAL A 234 -24.75 2.45 -17.16
N LYS A 235 -25.91 2.57 -17.86
CA LYS A 235 -26.82 1.43 -18.08
C LYS A 235 -26.13 0.31 -18.88
N ASP A 236 -25.45 0.66 -19.94
CA ASP A 236 -24.71 -0.30 -20.77
C ASP A 236 -23.58 -0.99 -19.97
N LEU A 237 -22.86 -0.22 -19.16
CA LEU A 237 -21.83 -0.75 -18.24
C LEU A 237 -22.44 -1.72 -17.22
N ALA A 238 -23.60 -1.39 -16.67
CA ALA A 238 -24.30 -2.25 -15.71
C ALA A 238 -24.71 -3.57 -16.37
N LEU A 239 -25.24 -3.51 -17.60
CA LEU A 239 -25.57 -4.70 -18.39
C LEU A 239 -24.34 -5.55 -18.70
N LEU A 240 -23.25 -4.91 -19.14
CA LEU A 240 -21.97 -5.61 -19.35
C LEU A 240 -21.48 -6.27 -18.05
N SER A 241 -21.54 -5.58 -16.93
CA SER A 241 -21.14 -6.15 -15.64
C SER A 241 -21.99 -7.38 -15.29
N LEU A 242 -23.28 -7.29 -15.37
CA LEU A 242 -24.20 -8.40 -15.08
C LEU A 242 -23.96 -9.62 -15.98
N CYS A 243 -23.82 -9.40 -17.29
CA CYS A 243 -23.66 -10.49 -18.26
C CYS A 243 -22.24 -11.05 -18.36
N LEU A 244 -21.25 -10.31 -17.87
CA LEU A 244 -19.84 -10.72 -17.82
C LEU A 244 -19.40 -11.11 -16.39
N MET A 245 -20.18 -11.98 -15.72
CA MET A 245 -19.86 -12.54 -14.40
C MET A 245 -19.58 -11.49 -13.31
N GLY A 246 -20.28 -10.37 -13.34
CA GLY A 246 -20.12 -9.29 -12.38
C GLY A 246 -18.77 -8.55 -12.50
N THR A 247 -18.24 -8.42 -13.69
CA THR A 247 -16.97 -7.71 -13.95
C THR A 247 -17.05 -6.27 -13.46
N ASN A 248 -16.04 -5.82 -12.70
CA ASN A 248 -16.00 -4.48 -12.13
C ASN A 248 -15.73 -3.41 -13.19
N ALA A 249 -16.12 -2.17 -12.91
CA ALA A 249 -15.89 -1.04 -13.81
C ALA A 249 -14.40 -0.85 -14.18
N ILE A 250 -13.49 -1.06 -13.25
CA ILE A 250 -12.05 -0.95 -13.52
C ILE A 250 -11.57 -2.03 -14.48
N ASP A 251 -12.07 -3.26 -14.34
CA ASP A 251 -11.69 -4.38 -15.18
C ASP A 251 -12.27 -4.21 -16.60
N LEU A 252 -13.53 -3.72 -16.73
CA LEU A 252 -14.11 -3.32 -18.02
C LEU A 252 -13.32 -2.17 -18.68
N PHE A 253 -12.93 -1.15 -17.91
CA PHE A 253 -12.17 -0.01 -18.42
C PHE A 253 -10.77 -0.37 -18.89
N SER A 254 -10.15 -1.37 -18.27
CA SER A 254 -8.75 -1.74 -18.48
C SER A 254 -8.55 -2.97 -19.36
N ALA A 255 -9.61 -3.72 -19.70
CA ALA A 255 -9.54 -4.95 -20.47
C ALA A 255 -8.90 -4.73 -21.86
N THR A 256 -8.04 -5.66 -22.24
CA THR A 256 -7.28 -5.59 -23.51
C THR A 256 -7.54 -6.76 -24.45
N LYS A 257 -8.26 -7.81 -24.02
CA LYS A 257 -8.43 -9.04 -24.80
C LYS A 257 -9.90 -9.32 -25.11
N TYR A 258 -10.23 -9.33 -26.39
CA TYR A 258 -11.51 -9.78 -26.94
C TYR A 258 -11.29 -10.24 -28.39
N ASP A 259 -11.64 -11.49 -28.70
CA ASP A 259 -11.45 -12.11 -30.01
C ASP A 259 -12.73 -12.19 -30.87
N GLY A 260 -13.80 -11.54 -30.43
CA GLY A 260 -15.14 -11.62 -31.06
C GLY A 260 -16.05 -12.67 -30.44
N ARG A 261 -15.53 -13.56 -29.59
CA ARG A 261 -16.30 -14.62 -28.90
C ARG A 261 -16.03 -14.65 -27.40
N VAL A 262 -14.77 -14.48 -27.01
CA VAL A 262 -14.32 -14.56 -25.63
C VAL A 262 -13.75 -13.22 -25.19
N PHE A 263 -14.27 -12.72 -24.07
CA PHE A 263 -13.74 -11.58 -23.36
C PHE A 263 -12.84 -12.09 -22.22
N ALA A 264 -11.57 -11.67 -22.21
CA ALA A 264 -10.63 -12.09 -21.20
C ALA A 264 -9.95 -10.91 -20.52
N TYR A 265 -9.73 -11.03 -19.22
CA TYR A 265 -9.00 -10.01 -18.45
C TYR A 265 -8.32 -10.61 -17.21
N GLU A 266 -7.38 -9.86 -16.67
CA GLU A 266 -6.74 -10.09 -15.39
C GLU A 266 -7.34 -9.15 -14.36
N ARG A 267 -7.92 -9.69 -13.28
CA ARG A 267 -8.62 -8.87 -12.28
C ARG A 267 -7.66 -7.91 -11.60
N THR A 268 -7.81 -6.64 -11.84
CA THR A 268 -6.91 -5.55 -11.41
C THR A 268 -6.61 -5.59 -9.91
N LYS A 269 -7.60 -5.92 -9.07
CA LYS A 269 -7.45 -5.93 -7.61
C LYS A 269 -6.49 -7.02 -7.09
N THR A 270 -6.40 -8.16 -7.79
CA THR A 270 -5.76 -9.38 -7.25
C THR A 270 -4.67 -9.96 -8.16
N LYS A 271 -4.48 -9.45 -9.37
CA LYS A 271 -3.54 -10.01 -10.36
C LYS A 271 -2.09 -10.11 -9.86
N ASP A 272 -1.62 -9.13 -9.09
CA ASP A 272 -0.23 -9.13 -8.62
C ASP A 272 -0.02 -9.98 -7.35
N ALA A 273 -1.09 -10.51 -6.77
CA ALA A 273 -1.04 -11.36 -5.58
C ALA A 273 -1.36 -12.83 -5.88
N ARG A 274 -1.51 -13.17 -7.18
CA ARG A 274 -1.88 -14.53 -7.62
C ARG A 274 -0.95 -14.99 -8.74
N ASP A 275 -0.54 -16.25 -8.69
CA ASP A 275 0.34 -16.87 -9.69
C ASP A 275 -0.34 -16.98 -11.07
N ASP A 276 -1.68 -17.16 -11.11
CA ASP A 276 -2.48 -17.17 -12.33
C ASP A 276 -2.87 -15.75 -12.82
N HIS A 277 -2.28 -14.70 -12.22
CA HIS A 277 -2.59 -13.30 -12.49
C HIS A 277 -4.08 -12.97 -12.41
N ALA A 278 -4.86 -13.75 -11.69
CA ALA A 278 -6.33 -13.65 -11.63
C ALA A 278 -6.97 -13.57 -13.04
N HIS A 279 -6.43 -14.33 -13.99
CA HIS A 279 -6.94 -14.41 -15.36
C HIS A 279 -8.31 -15.10 -15.38
N ILE A 280 -9.23 -14.62 -16.23
CA ILE A 280 -10.54 -15.21 -16.47
C ILE A 280 -10.94 -15.02 -17.94
N GLU A 281 -11.65 -16.02 -18.49
CA GLU A 281 -12.19 -16.04 -19.84
C GLU A 281 -13.71 -16.20 -19.80
N ILE A 282 -14.41 -15.29 -20.44
CA ILE A 282 -15.88 -15.22 -20.44
C ILE A 282 -16.39 -15.27 -21.85
N ALA A 283 -17.21 -16.28 -22.16
CA ALA A 283 -17.90 -16.36 -23.43
C ALA A 283 -18.95 -15.23 -23.54
N VAL A 284 -18.86 -14.45 -24.61
CA VAL A 284 -19.72 -13.29 -24.83
C VAL A 284 -21.01 -13.72 -25.53
N ASP A 285 -22.14 -13.48 -24.86
CA ASP A 285 -23.45 -13.74 -25.44
C ASP A 285 -23.75 -12.78 -26.60
N GLU A 286 -24.41 -13.29 -27.62
CA GLU A 286 -24.76 -12.53 -28.84
C GLU A 286 -25.56 -11.25 -28.55
N ARG A 287 -26.41 -11.28 -27.53
CA ARG A 287 -27.28 -10.15 -27.13
C ARG A 287 -26.53 -8.93 -26.60
N ILE A 288 -25.30 -9.12 -26.08
CA ILE A 288 -24.45 -8.03 -25.60
C ILE A 288 -23.33 -7.65 -26.58
N LYS A 289 -23.12 -8.39 -27.65
CA LYS A 289 -22.12 -8.04 -28.71
C LYS A 289 -22.30 -6.64 -29.30
N PRO A 290 -23.53 -6.11 -29.51
CA PRO A 290 -23.70 -4.73 -29.95
C PRO A 290 -22.99 -3.70 -29.05
N LEU A 291 -22.92 -3.93 -27.73
CA LEU A 291 -22.21 -3.05 -26.78
C LEU A 291 -20.69 -3.08 -26.99
N PHE A 292 -20.14 -4.25 -27.35
CA PHE A 292 -18.73 -4.34 -27.73
C PHE A 292 -18.43 -3.52 -29.00
N GLY A 293 -19.35 -3.52 -29.96
CA GLY A 293 -19.26 -2.66 -31.15
C GLY A 293 -19.38 -1.16 -30.80
N LYS A 294 -20.40 -0.79 -30.00
CA LYS A 294 -20.70 0.59 -29.57
C LYS A 294 -19.50 1.24 -28.86
N TYR A 295 -18.84 0.50 -27.98
CA TYR A 295 -17.72 1.00 -27.17
C TYR A 295 -16.34 0.53 -27.64
N ARG A 296 -16.23 0.01 -28.86
CA ARG A 296 -14.96 -0.48 -29.41
C ARG A 296 -13.86 0.59 -29.35
N CYS A 297 -12.72 0.24 -28.80
CA CYS A 297 -11.51 1.07 -28.86
C CYS A 297 -10.89 0.94 -30.25
N LYS A 298 -10.89 2.02 -31.03
CA LYS A 298 -10.45 1.98 -32.44
C LYS A 298 -8.95 1.74 -32.62
N ASP A 299 -8.14 2.16 -31.64
CA ASP A 299 -6.69 1.99 -31.68
C ASP A 299 -6.21 0.61 -31.19
N GLY A 300 -7.15 -0.23 -30.73
CA GLY A 300 -6.84 -1.58 -30.27
C GLY A 300 -6.09 -1.67 -28.93
N SER A 301 -5.83 -0.54 -28.27
CA SER A 301 -5.12 -0.53 -26.98
C SER A 301 -5.92 -1.17 -25.84
N LYS A 302 -7.26 -1.17 -25.98
CA LYS A 302 -8.23 -1.77 -25.04
C LYS A 302 -9.41 -2.38 -25.79
N VAL A 303 -10.20 -3.17 -25.09
CA VAL A 303 -11.48 -3.67 -25.63
C VAL A 303 -12.49 -2.51 -25.74
N PHE A 304 -12.62 -1.71 -24.68
CA PHE A 304 -13.62 -0.66 -24.60
C PHE A 304 -13.02 0.75 -24.48
N ARG A 305 -13.71 1.70 -25.09
CA ARG A 305 -13.49 3.13 -24.93
C ARG A 305 -14.82 3.82 -24.60
N PHE A 306 -15.11 3.98 -23.33
CA PHE A 306 -16.36 4.57 -22.83
C PHE A 306 -16.43 6.10 -22.94
N GLY A 307 -15.37 6.75 -23.42
CA GLY A 307 -15.29 8.20 -23.58
C GLY A 307 -13.85 8.70 -23.56
N LYS A 308 -13.70 10.02 -23.55
CA LYS A 308 -12.39 10.67 -23.43
C LYS A 308 -12.12 10.99 -21.95
N TYR A 309 -11.46 10.09 -21.26
CA TYR A 309 -11.06 10.25 -19.85
C TYR A 309 -9.54 10.18 -19.73
N ALA A 310 -8.96 10.98 -18.83
CA ALA A 310 -7.53 10.99 -18.57
C ALA A 310 -7.05 9.69 -17.90
N GLY A 311 -7.94 9.04 -17.12
CA GLY A 311 -7.65 7.79 -16.41
C GLY A 311 -8.91 7.18 -15.82
N TYR A 312 -8.74 6.07 -15.11
CA TYR A 312 -9.85 5.36 -14.47
C TYR A 312 -10.58 6.22 -13.43
N GLU A 313 -9.87 7.03 -12.65
CA GLU A 313 -10.45 7.86 -11.60
C GLU A 313 -11.46 8.85 -12.17
N SER A 314 -11.11 9.56 -13.25
CA SER A 314 -12.02 10.52 -13.92
C SER A 314 -13.20 9.82 -14.57
N PHE A 315 -12.99 8.64 -15.15
CA PHE A 315 -14.06 7.80 -15.67
C PHE A 315 -15.02 7.37 -14.55
N TYR A 316 -14.50 6.80 -13.47
CA TYR A 316 -15.32 6.29 -12.38
C TYR A 316 -16.07 7.39 -11.61
N GLN A 317 -15.46 8.58 -11.52
CA GLN A 317 -16.15 9.76 -10.99
C GLN A 317 -17.39 10.11 -11.84
N SER A 318 -17.26 10.09 -13.16
CA SER A 318 -18.40 10.32 -14.08
C SER A 318 -19.48 9.24 -13.92
N VAL A 319 -19.09 7.97 -13.81
CA VAL A 319 -20.00 6.85 -13.51
C VAL A 319 -20.73 7.09 -12.18
N SER A 320 -20.00 7.49 -11.14
CA SER A 320 -20.59 7.73 -9.81
C SER A 320 -21.59 8.88 -9.80
N VAL A 321 -21.29 9.96 -10.56
CA VAL A 321 -22.22 11.10 -10.70
C VAL A 321 -23.50 10.68 -11.43
N ALA A 322 -23.38 9.91 -12.52
CA ALA A 322 -24.56 9.42 -13.25
C ALA A 322 -25.41 8.47 -12.38
N LEU A 323 -24.78 7.51 -11.69
CA LEU A 323 -25.49 6.63 -10.76
C LEU A 323 -26.21 7.42 -9.65
N ARG A 324 -25.60 8.49 -9.13
CA ARG A 324 -26.26 9.35 -8.15
C ARG A 324 -27.52 10.01 -8.73
N ARG A 325 -27.48 10.54 -9.96
CA ARG A 325 -28.63 11.14 -10.61
C ARG A 325 -29.75 10.12 -10.85
N ILE A 326 -29.42 8.92 -11.36
CA ILE A 326 -30.36 7.82 -11.55
C ILE A 326 -30.99 7.43 -10.21
N ARG A 327 -30.17 7.29 -9.16
CA ARG A 327 -30.63 6.99 -7.80
C ARG A 327 -31.63 8.03 -7.28
N GLU A 328 -31.33 9.32 -7.45
CA GLU A 328 -32.18 10.42 -7.03
C GLU A 328 -33.50 10.42 -7.77
N TYR A 329 -33.49 10.12 -9.08
CA TYR A 329 -34.71 9.98 -9.89
C TYR A 329 -35.59 8.79 -9.44
N LEU A 330 -34.94 7.65 -9.13
CA LEU A 330 -35.65 6.44 -8.69
C LEU A 330 -36.06 6.48 -7.20
N GLY A 331 -35.64 7.50 -6.44
CA GLY A 331 -35.95 7.63 -5.02
C GLY A 331 -35.24 6.61 -4.13
N TRP A 332 -34.09 6.05 -4.56
CA TRP A 332 -33.41 5.01 -3.83
C TRP A 332 -32.41 5.61 -2.82
N GLU A 333 -32.19 4.90 -1.71
CA GLU A 333 -31.17 5.31 -0.72
C GLU A 333 -29.74 5.16 -1.24
N THR A 334 -29.46 4.07 -1.96
CA THR A 334 -28.12 3.74 -2.46
C THR A 334 -28.18 3.19 -3.88
N LEU A 335 -27.23 3.63 -4.70
CA LEU A 335 -26.94 3.00 -6.00
C LEU A 335 -25.45 3.19 -6.29
N GLN A 336 -24.73 2.08 -6.33
CA GLN A 336 -23.29 2.03 -6.60
C GLN A 336 -23.01 0.96 -7.64
N PHE A 337 -22.03 1.17 -8.51
CA PHE A 337 -21.72 0.23 -9.59
C PHE A 337 -21.44 -1.20 -9.08
N TYR A 338 -20.78 -1.32 -7.93
CA TYR A 338 -20.46 -2.63 -7.35
C TYR A 338 -21.69 -3.47 -6.94
N GLN A 339 -22.86 -2.85 -6.82
CA GLN A 339 -24.11 -3.56 -6.53
C GLN A 339 -24.51 -4.51 -7.67
N PHE A 340 -24.23 -4.17 -8.93
CA PHE A 340 -24.52 -5.07 -10.07
C PHE A 340 -23.74 -6.39 -9.96
N ARG A 341 -22.51 -6.35 -9.49
CA ARG A 341 -21.73 -7.57 -9.21
C ARG A 341 -22.38 -8.40 -8.10
N HIS A 342 -22.86 -7.77 -7.03
CA HIS A 342 -23.58 -8.47 -5.98
C HIS A 342 -24.91 -9.05 -6.49
N SER A 343 -25.61 -8.32 -7.35
CA SER A 343 -26.86 -8.78 -7.96
C SER A 343 -26.65 -9.99 -8.86
N MET A 344 -25.60 -9.96 -9.71
CA MET A 344 -25.25 -11.12 -10.52
C MET A 344 -25.02 -12.38 -9.66
N ALA A 345 -24.21 -12.26 -8.59
CA ALA A 345 -23.94 -13.36 -7.69
C ALA A 345 -25.21 -13.86 -6.96
N THR A 346 -26.10 -12.94 -6.58
CA THR A 346 -27.37 -13.24 -5.93
C THR A 346 -28.32 -13.96 -6.90
N ILE A 347 -28.44 -13.49 -8.15
CA ILE A 347 -29.22 -14.16 -9.21
C ILE A 347 -28.67 -15.57 -9.43
N ALA A 348 -27.36 -15.70 -9.65
CA ALA A 348 -26.74 -17.01 -9.86
C ALA A 348 -27.04 -17.97 -8.73
N ARG A 349 -26.92 -17.52 -7.47
CA ARG A 349 -27.10 -18.39 -6.31
C ARG A 349 -28.55 -18.63 -5.95
N ASN A 350 -29.37 -17.59 -5.85
CA ASN A 350 -30.68 -17.66 -5.25
C ASN A 350 -31.78 -17.98 -6.26
N GLU A 351 -31.71 -17.37 -7.46
CA GLU A 351 -32.73 -17.57 -8.50
C GLU A 351 -32.44 -18.84 -9.32
N LEU A 352 -31.15 -19.12 -9.59
CA LEU A 352 -30.75 -20.22 -10.48
C LEU A 352 -30.17 -21.43 -9.76
N GLY A 353 -29.98 -21.37 -8.43
CA GLY A 353 -29.49 -22.48 -7.64
C GLY A 353 -28.05 -22.90 -7.95
N ILE A 354 -27.27 -22.05 -8.64
CA ILE A 354 -25.86 -22.34 -8.95
C ILE A 354 -25.10 -22.48 -7.64
N ASP A 355 -24.26 -23.52 -7.52
CA ASP A 355 -23.52 -23.78 -6.30
C ASP A 355 -22.51 -22.65 -5.96
N LYS A 356 -22.20 -22.52 -4.67
CA LYS A 356 -21.37 -21.41 -4.19
C LYS A 356 -19.95 -21.43 -4.75
N ALA A 357 -19.37 -22.60 -4.97
CA ALA A 357 -18.01 -22.71 -5.52
C ALA A 357 -17.96 -22.18 -6.95
N THR A 358 -18.94 -22.58 -7.78
CA THR A 358 -19.08 -22.05 -9.15
C THR A 358 -19.30 -20.53 -9.15
N VAL A 359 -20.14 -19.98 -8.24
CA VAL A 359 -20.33 -18.52 -8.13
C VAL A 359 -19.04 -17.81 -7.71
N ASP A 360 -18.26 -18.37 -6.77
CA ASP A 360 -16.97 -17.82 -6.36
C ASP A 360 -15.96 -17.84 -7.52
N GLU A 361 -15.94 -18.89 -8.34
CA GLU A 361 -15.12 -18.97 -9.55
C GLU A 361 -15.57 -17.94 -10.61
N MET A 362 -16.88 -17.79 -10.87
CA MET A 362 -17.41 -16.75 -11.75
C MET A 362 -16.99 -15.34 -11.29
N LEU A 363 -16.96 -15.10 -9.99
CA LEU A 363 -16.46 -13.86 -9.40
C LEU A 363 -14.94 -13.75 -9.42
N ASN A 364 -14.22 -14.72 -9.94
CA ASN A 364 -12.76 -14.79 -9.92
C ASN A 364 -12.19 -14.57 -8.50
N HIS A 365 -12.84 -15.15 -7.49
CA HIS A 365 -12.32 -15.20 -6.13
C HIS A 365 -11.30 -16.33 -5.99
N VAL A 366 -10.41 -16.24 -5.01
CA VAL A 366 -9.54 -17.35 -4.63
C VAL A 366 -10.40 -18.37 -3.90
N GLY A 367 -10.49 -19.59 -4.40
CA GLY A 367 -11.20 -20.67 -3.74
C GLY A 367 -10.67 -20.98 -2.34
N SER A 368 -11.52 -21.56 -1.50
CA SER A 368 -11.10 -22.04 -0.16
C SER A 368 -10.15 -23.26 -0.23
N ASN A 369 -10.15 -23.97 -1.36
CA ASN A 369 -9.38 -25.22 -1.58
C ASN A 369 -8.14 -24.99 -2.46
N ARG A 370 -7.24 -24.10 -2.04
CA ARG A 370 -6.00 -23.79 -2.77
C ARG A 370 -5.15 -25.02 -3.16
N ILE A 371 -5.23 -26.11 -2.38
CA ILE A 371 -4.46 -27.33 -2.66
C ILE A 371 -5.00 -28.04 -3.90
N ALA A 372 -6.32 -28.11 -4.09
CA ALA A 372 -6.92 -28.71 -5.27
C ALA A 372 -6.60 -27.94 -6.55
N ASP A 373 -6.51 -26.60 -6.47
CA ASP A 373 -6.21 -25.73 -7.62
C ASP A 373 -4.83 -26.00 -8.22
N ILE A 374 -3.89 -26.60 -7.48
CA ILE A 374 -2.55 -26.97 -7.96
C ILE A 374 -2.63 -28.16 -8.93
N TYR A 375 -3.61 -29.05 -8.73
CA TYR A 375 -3.76 -30.31 -9.50
C TYR A 375 -4.75 -30.19 -10.65
N ILE A 376 -5.64 -29.19 -10.62
CA ILE A 376 -6.70 -29.01 -11.60
C ILE A 376 -6.30 -27.95 -12.62
N LYS A 377 -6.18 -28.34 -13.88
CA LYS A 377 -6.02 -27.38 -14.97
C LYS A 377 -7.28 -26.52 -15.04
N LYS A 378 -7.12 -25.21 -14.91
CA LYS A 378 -8.22 -24.25 -14.94
C LYS A 378 -8.97 -24.33 -16.28
N ASP A 379 -10.26 -24.63 -16.22
CA ASP A 379 -11.19 -24.69 -17.36
C ASP A 379 -12.36 -23.75 -17.10
N TYR A 380 -12.57 -22.81 -17.97
CA TYR A 380 -13.66 -21.83 -17.86
C TYR A 380 -15.01 -22.33 -18.37
N LYS A 381 -15.08 -23.57 -18.87
CA LYS A 381 -16.30 -24.12 -19.49
C LYS A 381 -17.48 -24.13 -18.51
N GLN A 382 -17.27 -24.60 -17.29
CA GLN A 382 -18.35 -24.73 -16.29
C GLN A 382 -18.91 -23.35 -15.89
N ILE A 383 -18.04 -22.38 -15.62
CA ILE A 383 -18.49 -21.04 -15.29
C ILE A 383 -19.18 -20.34 -16.46
N ASN A 384 -18.78 -20.62 -17.71
CA ASN A 384 -19.44 -20.08 -18.89
C ASN A 384 -20.82 -20.70 -19.12
N ILE A 385 -21.00 -22.01 -18.85
CA ILE A 385 -22.34 -22.65 -18.86
C ILE A 385 -23.21 -22.01 -17.78
N ALA A 386 -22.71 -21.80 -16.59
CA ALA A 386 -23.41 -21.16 -15.51
C ALA A 386 -23.76 -19.68 -15.86
N ASN A 387 -22.82 -18.94 -16.43
CA ASN A 387 -23.03 -17.58 -16.86
C ASN A 387 -24.10 -17.44 -17.95
N LYS A 388 -24.16 -18.40 -18.89
CA LYS A 388 -25.22 -18.42 -19.91
C LYS A 388 -26.61 -18.45 -19.28
N LYS A 389 -26.82 -19.26 -18.24
CA LYS A 389 -28.10 -19.29 -17.47
C LYS A 389 -28.39 -17.92 -16.83
N VAL A 390 -27.37 -17.28 -16.27
CA VAL A 390 -27.54 -15.92 -15.69
C VAL A 390 -27.93 -14.90 -16.74
N VAL A 391 -27.25 -14.92 -17.90
CA VAL A 391 -27.57 -14.02 -19.03
C VAL A 391 -29.00 -14.27 -19.54
N ASP A 392 -29.40 -15.54 -19.69
CA ASP A 392 -30.78 -15.87 -20.13
C ASP A 392 -31.78 -15.34 -19.12
N TYR A 393 -31.60 -15.56 -17.84
CA TYR A 393 -32.45 -15.02 -16.79
C TYR A 393 -32.59 -13.49 -16.84
N ILE A 394 -31.44 -12.79 -17.04
CA ILE A 394 -31.41 -11.31 -17.12
C ILE A 394 -32.28 -10.83 -18.29
N PHE A 395 -32.12 -11.42 -19.46
CA PHE A 395 -32.90 -10.99 -20.64
C PHE A 395 -34.35 -11.37 -20.57
N GLU A 396 -34.70 -12.50 -19.97
CA GLU A 396 -36.08 -12.98 -19.85
C GLU A 396 -36.87 -12.27 -18.73
N ASN A 397 -36.20 -11.92 -17.63
CA ASN A 397 -36.89 -11.47 -16.42
C ASN A 397 -36.59 -10.02 -16.01
N ILE A 398 -35.59 -9.37 -16.58
CA ILE A 398 -35.16 -8.03 -16.13
C ILE A 398 -35.25 -7.00 -17.26
N ILE A 399 -34.84 -7.37 -18.48
CA ILE A 399 -34.73 -6.44 -19.62
C ILE A 399 -35.89 -6.56 -20.59
N SER A 400 -36.65 -7.65 -20.53
CA SER A 400 -37.86 -7.90 -21.32
C SER A 400 -38.95 -6.85 -21.13
#